data_85831dc03600836389b71395083cfd4b
#
_entry.id   85831dc03600836389b71395083cfd4b
#
_cell.length_a   1.000
_cell.length_b   1.000
_cell.length_c   1.000
_cell.angle_alpha   90.00
_cell.angle_beta   90.00
_cell.angle_gamma   90.00
#
_symmetry.space_group_name_H-M   'P 1'
#
loop_
_entity.id
_entity.type
_entity.pdbx_description
1 polymer ?
#
loop_
_entity_poly.entity_id
_entity_poly.type
_entity_poly.pdbx_seq_one_letter_code
_entity_poly.pdbx_strand_id
1 'polypeptide(L)'
;MDTLDNDIKFVAGIGEARAKLLERELGIRTLGDMLSHYPFRYIDRTRIYRISEITDAAGLSYVQFRARVTGVAYAGAGRKRRFTAFVQDPTGQAELVWFQGIKWIEKRVEVGREYLVFGRPSFYRGELSIAHPELETMEQALSRKAESGMQGIYPSTEKLGNVLGAKGMYQIICNAWTLVKDRIADPLPEAVRTRYGLIALRDAIYNIHFPQSQEALRQAQYRLKFD
;
A
#
# COMPACT_ATOMS: atom_id res chain seq x y z
N MET A 1 -13.55 8.20 -28.45
CA MET A 1 -13.03 8.68 -27.16
C MET A 1 -12.27 7.52 -26.56
N ASP A 2 -11.01 7.70 -26.30
CA ASP A 2 -10.20 6.66 -25.66
C ASP A 2 -10.74 6.44 -24.23
N THR A 3 -10.78 5.20 -23.77
CA THR A 3 -11.28 4.88 -22.42
C THR A 3 -10.41 5.54 -21.34
N LEU A 4 -9.15 5.82 -21.67
CA LEU A 4 -8.21 6.52 -20.78
C LEU A 4 -8.58 7.99 -20.55
N ASP A 5 -9.36 8.61 -21.44
CA ASP A 5 -9.85 9.99 -21.31
C ASP A 5 -11.07 10.12 -20.38
N ASN A 6 -11.63 8.99 -19.92
CA ASN A 6 -12.79 9.01 -19.04
C ASN A 6 -12.46 9.66 -17.68
N ASP A 7 -13.40 10.46 -17.18
CA ASP A 7 -13.30 11.16 -15.89
C ASP A 7 -13.22 10.16 -14.73
N ILE A 8 -12.26 10.38 -13.84
CA ILE A 8 -11.99 9.52 -12.68
C ILE A 8 -13.14 9.48 -11.65
N LYS A 9 -14.06 10.42 -11.67
CA LYS A 9 -15.21 10.44 -10.74
C LYS A 9 -16.09 9.20 -10.84
N PHE A 10 -16.05 8.50 -11.99
CA PHE A 10 -16.79 7.25 -12.21
C PHE A 10 -16.07 6.01 -11.69
N VAL A 11 -14.84 6.15 -11.23
CA VAL A 11 -14.10 5.03 -10.60
C VAL A 11 -14.69 4.75 -9.22
N ALA A 12 -14.96 3.48 -8.95
CA ALA A 12 -15.45 3.06 -7.65
C ALA A 12 -14.51 3.54 -6.52
N GLY A 13 -15.08 4.22 -5.52
CA GLY A 13 -14.34 4.79 -4.40
C GLY A 13 -13.87 6.23 -4.58
N ILE A 14 -14.08 6.88 -5.73
CA ILE A 14 -13.73 8.29 -5.93
C ILE A 14 -14.93 9.21 -5.69
N GLY A 15 -15.87 9.26 -6.61
CA GLY A 15 -16.97 10.24 -6.58
C GLY A 15 -16.52 11.70 -6.73
N GLU A 16 -17.45 12.63 -6.81
CA GLU A 16 -17.22 14.06 -7.11
C GLU A 16 -16.20 14.75 -6.17
N ALA A 17 -16.34 14.58 -4.87
CA ALA A 17 -15.52 15.30 -3.89
C ALA A 17 -14.06 14.86 -3.93
N ARG A 18 -13.82 13.54 -4.08
CA ARG A 18 -12.46 12.99 -4.19
C ARG A 18 -11.84 13.28 -5.56
N ALA A 19 -12.62 13.28 -6.63
CA ALA A 19 -12.16 13.66 -7.97
C ALA A 19 -11.63 15.10 -7.98
N LYS A 20 -12.39 16.06 -7.44
CA LYS A 20 -11.95 17.46 -7.28
C LYS A 20 -10.69 17.60 -6.41
N LEU A 21 -10.57 16.76 -5.39
CA LEU A 21 -9.38 16.77 -4.54
C LEU A 21 -8.14 16.22 -5.27
N LEU A 22 -8.28 15.11 -6.01
CA LEU A 22 -7.24 14.50 -6.83
C LEU A 22 -6.76 15.46 -7.94
N GLU A 23 -7.70 16.12 -8.61
CA GLU A 23 -7.39 17.14 -9.61
C GLU A 23 -6.59 18.30 -9.01
N ARG A 24 -7.03 18.85 -7.90
CA ARG A 24 -6.38 20.01 -7.26
C ARG A 24 -5.00 19.69 -6.70
N GLU A 25 -4.84 18.53 -6.05
CA GLU A 25 -3.63 18.19 -5.31
C GLU A 25 -2.59 17.46 -6.18
N LEU A 26 -3.01 16.73 -7.22
CA LEU A 26 -2.13 15.91 -8.07
C LEU A 26 -2.32 16.13 -9.58
N GLY A 27 -3.27 16.95 -10.00
CA GLY A 27 -3.59 17.16 -11.41
C GLY A 27 -4.28 15.99 -12.10
N ILE A 28 -4.79 15.02 -11.35
CA ILE A 28 -5.39 13.78 -11.87
C ILE A 28 -6.87 14.02 -12.17
N ARG A 29 -7.27 13.90 -13.45
CA ARG A 29 -8.64 14.09 -13.95
C ARG A 29 -9.21 12.86 -14.63
N THR A 30 -8.35 12.11 -15.32
CA THR A 30 -8.75 11.00 -16.19
C THR A 30 -8.23 9.66 -15.68
N LEU A 31 -8.75 8.57 -16.23
CA LEU A 31 -8.21 7.21 -15.98
C LEU A 31 -6.74 7.11 -16.42
N GLY A 32 -6.38 7.78 -17.53
CA GLY A 32 -5.01 7.84 -18.00
C GLY A 32 -4.08 8.53 -17.00
N ASP A 33 -4.49 9.70 -16.47
CA ASP A 33 -3.72 10.41 -15.45
C ASP A 33 -3.53 9.54 -14.20
N MET A 34 -4.59 8.84 -13.77
CA MET A 34 -4.53 7.97 -12.59
C MET A 34 -3.54 6.81 -12.79
N LEU A 35 -3.53 6.18 -13.97
CA LEU A 35 -2.62 5.09 -14.29
C LEU A 35 -1.21 5.55 -14.66
N SER A 36 -1.03 6.84 -14.90
CA SER A 36 0.29 7.48 -15.05
C SER A 36 0.86 8.00 -13.72
N HIS A 37 0.07 7.96 -12.65
CA HIS A 37 0.52 8.29 -11.31
C HIS A 37 1.30 7.13 -10.70
N TYR A 38 2.58 6.98 -11.11
CA TYR A 38 3.41 5.83 -10.76
C TYR A 38 3.86 5.84 -9.29
N PRO A 39 4.05 4.64 -8.69
CA PRO A 39 4.67 4.52 -7.38
C PRO A 39 6.11 5.06 -7.41
N PHE A 40 6.52 5.79 -6.38
CA PHE A 40 7.90 6.23 -6.23
C PHE A 40 8.78 5.21 -5.51
N ARG A 41 8.18 4.24 -4.83
CA ARG A 41 8.87 3.10 -4.22
C ARG A 41 7.91 1.93 -4.05
N TYR A 42 8.47 0.76 -3.74
CA TYR A 42 7.73 -0.47 -3.49
C TYR A 42 8.09 -1.05 -2.13
N ILE A 43 7.11 -1.64 -1.48
CA ILE A 43 7.25 -2.35 -0.22
C ILE A 43 6.98 -3.81 -0.48
N ASP A 44 7.93 -4.66 -0.13
CA ASP A 44 7.75 -6.10 -0.19
C ASP A 44 6.89 -6.55 0.99
N ARG A 45 5.70 -7.08 0.69
CA ARG A 45 4.77 -7.68 1.67
C ARG A 45 4.80 -9.21 1.65
N THR A 46 5.73 -9.84 0.91
CA THR A 46 5.87 -11.28 0.94
C THR A 46 6.66 -11.74 2.16
N ARG A 47 7.61 -10.92 2.60
CA ARG A 47 8.47 -11.25 3.71
C ARG A 47 7.77 -11.02 5.05
N ILE A 48 7.61 -12.10 5.81
CA ILE A 48 7.17 -12.06 7.20
C ILE A 48 8.41 -12.16 8.07
N TYR A 49 8.70 -11.08 8.80
CA TYR A 49 9.84 -11.01 9.72
C TYR A 49 9.48 -11.65 11.07
N ARG A 50 10.48 -12.14 11.76
CA ARG A 50 10.41 -12.38 13.21
C ARG A 50 10.69 -11.06 13.93
N ILE A 51 10.09 -10.85 15.10
CA ILE A 51 10.30 -9.58 15.86
C ILE A 51 11.78 -9.36 16.14
N SER A 52 12.56 -10.42 16.43
CA SER A 52 14.01 -10.35 16.66
C SER A 52 14.83 -9.90 15.44
N GLU A 53 14.30 -10.06 14.22
CA GLU A 53 14.97 -9.61 12.99
C GLU A 53 14.75 -8.11 12.73
N ILE A 54 13.75 -7.51 13.39
CA ILE A 54 13.39 -6.10 13.23
C ILE A 54 14.22 -5.31 14.24
N THR A 55 15.35 -4.81 13.78
CA THR A 55 16.28 -4.02 14.59
C THR A 55 16.52 -2.66 13.97
N ASP A 56 16.91 -1.67 14.78
CA ASP A 56 17.22 -0.32 14.30
C ASP A 56 18.37 -0.34 13.29
N ALA A 57 19.37 -1.18 13.54
CA ALA A 57 20.52 -1.38 12.64
C ALA A 57 20.14 -1.97 11.27
N ALA A 58 19.00 -2.67 11.16
CA ALA A 58 18.55 -3.26 9.90
C ALA A 58 18.01 -2.22 8.89
N GLY A 59 17.76 -0.98 9.31
CA GLY A 59 17.31 0.11 8.44
C GLY A 59 16.02 -0.15 7.68
N LEU A 60 15.12 -0.98 8.21
CA LEU A 60 13.90 -1.42 7.56
C LEU A 60 12.89 -0.28 7.47
N SER A 61 12.45 0.07 6.26
CA SER A 61 11.46 1.14 6.06
C SER A 61 10.05 0.74 6.45
N TYR A 62 9.69 -0.51 6.18
CA TYR A 62 8.42 -1.15 6.55
C TYR A 62 8.66 -2.61 6.83
N VAL A 63 7.87 -3.17 7.74
CA VAL A 63 7.95 -4.57 8.14
C VAL A 63 6.57 -5.18 8.18
N GLN A 64 6.52 -6.50 7.92
CA GLN A 64 5.35 -7.32 8.15
C GLN A 64 5.76 -8.47 9.04
N PHE A 65 5.04 -8.68 10.13
CA PHE A 65 5.30 -9.78 11.06
C PHE A 65 4.00 -10.30 11.65
N ARG A 66 4.06 -11.51 12.15
CA ARG A 66 2.93 -12.18 12.78
C ARG A 66 3.14 -12.16 14.28
N ALA A 67 2.14 -11.70 15.03
CA ALA A 67 2.23 -11.66 16.49
C ALA A 67 0.87 -11.79 17.15
N ARG A 68 0.88 -12.26 18.39
CA ARG A 68 -0.28 -12.41 19.26
C ARG A 68 -0.38 -11.21 20.20
N VAL A 69 -1.58 -10.67 20.36
CA VAL A 69 -1.85 -9.60 21.33
C VAL A 69 -1.82 -10.20 22.75
N THR A 70 -0.94 -9.69 23.59
CA THR A 70 -0.77 -10.12 25.00
C THR A 70 -1.49 -9.21 25.97
N GLY A 71 -1.74 -7.97 25.60
CA GLY A 71 -2.43 -7.00 26.44
C GLY A 71 -2.69 -5.69 25.70
N VAL A 72 -3.49 -4.83 26.35
CA VAL A 72 -3.77 -3.48 25.84
C VAL A 72 -3.68 -2.46 26.96
N ALA A 73 -3.33 -1.22 26.61
CA ALA A 73 -3.26 -0.11 27.56
C ALA A 73 -3.77 1.19 26.94
N TYR A 74 -4.26 2.06 27.81
CA TYR A 74 -4.63 3.43 27.44
C TYR A 74 -3.76 4.40 28.23
N ALA A 75 -3.27 5.43 27.56
CA ALA A 75 -2.49 6.48 28.21
C ALA A 75 -2.89 7.86 27.68
N GLY A 76 -2.69 8.90 28.51
CA GLY A 76 -3.03 10.28 28.17
C GLY A 76 -4.52 10.58 28.29
N ALA A 77 -4.86 11.87 28.19
CA ALA A 77 -6.23 12.36 28.26
C ALA A 77 -6.52 13.32 27.09
N GLY A 78 -7.78 13.45 26.69
CA GLY A 78 -8.21 14.36 25.64
C GLY A 78 -7.54 14.06 24.30
N ARG A 79 -6.95 15.10 23.67
CA ARG A 79 -6.24 14.99 22.40
C ARG A 79 -4.93 14.19 22.45
N LYS A 80 -4.38 13.96 23.66
CA LYS A 80 -3.16 13.19 23.89
C LYS A 80 -3.44 11.72 24.24
N ARG A 81 -4.71 11.29 24.18
CA ARG A 81 -5.07 9.89 24.42
C ARG A 81 -4.45 9.00 23.36
N ARG A 82 -3.83 7.89 23.79
CA ARG A 82 -3.30 6.85 22.94
C ARG A 82 -3.82 5.48 23.37
N PHE A 83 -3.99 4.60 22.41
CA PHE A 83 -4.24 3.18 22.64
C PHE A 83 -3.00 2.40 22.24
N THR A 84 -2.54 1.50 23.07
CA THR A 84 -1.38 0.64 22.82
C THR A 84 -1.81 -0.81 22.96
N ALA A 85 -1.47 -1.64 21.97
CA ALA A 85 -1.55 -3.09 22.08
C ALA A 85 -0.13 -3.65 22.17
N PHE A 86 0.10 -4.48 23.15
CA PHE A 86 1.34 -5.24 23.31
C PHE A 86 1.21 -6.53 22.54
N VAL A 87 2.19 -6.82 21.68
CA VAL A 87 2.18 -8.02 20.84
C VAL A 87 3.49 -8.78 20.99
N GLN A 88 3.41 -10.08 20.78
CA GLN A 88 4.53 -11.00 20.97
C GLN A 88 4.53 -12.08 19.91
N ASP A 89 5.71 -12.46 19.44
CA ASP A 89 5.99 -13.70 18.74
C ASP A 89 6.96 -14.56 19.58
N PRO A 90 7.37 -15.78 19.16
CA PRO A 90 8.33 -16.58 19.89
C PRO A 90 9.71 -15.95 20.06
N THR A 91 10.02 -14.86 19.39
CA THR A 91 11.36 -14.26 19.31
C THR A 91 11.48 -12.91 19.98
N GLY A 92 10.34 -12.23 20.27
CA GLY A 92 10.37 -10.91 20.87
C GLY A 92 8.99 -10.31 21.11
N GLN A 93 9.00 -9.04 21.53
CA GLN A 93 7.82 -8.24 21.82
C GLN A 93 7.86 -6.92 21.05
N ALA A 94 6.68 -6.32 20.80
CA ALA A 94 6.55 -5.02 20.20
C ALA A 94 5.31 -4.28 20.72
N GLU A 95 5.32 -2.96 20.58
CA GLU A 95 4.17 -2.11 20.85
C GLU A 95 3.51 -1.63 19.56
N LEU A 96 2.20 -1.72 19.49
CA LEU A 96 1.38 -1.15 18.43
C LEU A 96 0.61 0.03 19.00
N VAL A 97 0.84 1.24 18.44
CA VAL A 97 0.35 2.48 19.06
C VAL A 97 -0.58 3.24 18.12
N TRP A 98 -1.74 3.67 18.63
CA TRP A 98 -2.68 4.52 17.90
C TRP A 98 -2.99 5.78 18.68
N PHE A 99 -2.90 6.91 18.00
CA PHE A 99 -3.24 8.25 18.51
C PHE A 99 -4.58 8.73 17.97
N GLN A 100 -5.08 8.12 16.90
CA GLN A 100 -6.34 8.44 16.23
C GLN A 100 -7.15 7.19 15.94
N GLY A 101 -8.48 7.33 15.76
CA GLY A 101 -9.35 6.19 15.45
C GLY A 101 -9.47 5.16 16.58
N ILE A 102 -9.16 5.54 17.83
CA ILE A 102 -9.08 4.63 18.99
C ILE A 102 -10.37 3.84 19.17
N LYS A 103 -11.54 4.49 19.12
CA LYS A 103 -12.85 3.82 19.26
C LYS A 103 -13.12 2.72 18.22
N TRP A 104 -12.47 2.80 17.07
CA TRP A 104 -12.63 1.81 16.01
C TRP A 104 -11.62 0.68 16.18
N ILE A 105 -10.38 1.01 16.52
CA ILE A 105 -9.31 0.01 16.65
C ILE A 105 -9.50 -0.86 17.91
N GLU A 106 -9.97 -0.28 19.02
CA GLU A 106 -10.24 -1.02 20.27
C GLU A 106 -11.28 -2.14 20.09
N LYS A 107 -12.20 -1.99 19.12
CA LYS A 107 -13.20 -3.03 18.78
C LYS A 107 -12.63 -4.14 17.89
N ARG A 108 -11.47 -3.92 17.29
CA ARG A 108 -10.83 -4.87 16.37
C ARG A 108 -9.67 -5.62 16.99
N VAL A 109 -9.06 -5.07 18.04
CA VAL A 109 -7.92 -5.68 18.72
C VAL A 109 -8.42 -6.53 19.87
N GLU A 110 -8.21 -7.83 19.74
CA GLU A 110 -8.63 -8.82 20.75
C GLU A 110 -7.39 -9.41 21.42
N VAL A 111 -7.34 -9.36 22.76
CA VAL A 111 -6.27 -10.00 23.55
C VAL A 111 -6.32 -11.51 23.34
N GLY A 112 -5.17 -12.13 23.13
CA GLY A 112 -5.03 -13.56 22.84
C GLY A 112 -5.12 -13.92 21.36
N ARG A 113 -5.61 -13.01 20.51
CA ARG A 113 -5.72 -13.24 19.06
C ARG A 113 -4.43 -12.91 18.34
N GLU A 114 -4.17 -13.62 17.25
CA GLU A 114 -3.02 -13.44 16.39
C GLU A 114 -3.38 -12.59 15.17
N TYR A 115 -2.47 -11.66 14.83
CA TYR A 115 -2.61 -10.74 13.69
C TYR A 115 -1.36 -10.74 12.84
N LEU A 116 -1.56 -10.50 11.54
CA LEU A 116 -0.52 -10.04 10.65
C LEU A 116 -0.44 -8.52 10.79
N VAL A 117 0.69 -8.04 11.27
CA VAL A 117 0.97 -6.63 11.55
C VAL A 117 1.83 -6.07 10.43
N PHE A 118 1.43 -4.94 9.83
CA PHE A 118 2.23 -4.25 8.84
C PHE A 118 2.37 -2.78 9.22
N GLY A 119 3.60 -2.26 9.18
CA GLY A 119 3.84 -0.85 9.48
C GLY A 119 5.30 -0.45 9.45
N ARG A 120 5.56 0.81 9.75
CA ARG A 120 6.90 1.37 9.83
C ARG A 120 7.46 1.14 11.25
N PRO A 121 8.59 0.42 11.39
CA PRO A 121 9.20 0.22 12.68
C PRO A 121 9.82 1.52 13.21
N SER A 122 9.73 1.73 14.49
CA SER A 122 10.45 2.75 15.25
C SER A 122 10.97 2.15 16.55
N PHE A 123 12.07 2.69 17.06
CA PHE A 123 12.68 2.17 18.26
C PHE A 123 12.74 3.27 19.32
N TYR A 124 12.27 2.96 20.50
CA TYR A 124 12.37 3.84 21.66
C TYR A 124 12.95 3.06 22.83
N ARG A 125 14.10 3.48 23.34
CA ARG A 125 14.88 2.78 24.40
C ARG A 125 15.15 1.29 24.07
N GLY A 126 15.32 0.97 22.80
CA GLY A 126 15.56 -0.39 22.33
C GLY A 126 14.30 -1.24 22.11
N GLU A 127 13.13 -0.73 22.46
CA GLU A 127 11.86 -1.41 22.25
C GLU A 127 11.26 -1.08 20.88
N LEU A 128 10.80 -2.12 20.16
CA LEU A 128 10.14 -1.97 18.88
C LEU A 128 8.72 -1.43 19.06
N SER A 129 8.43 -0.34 18.38
CA SER A 129 7.11 0.28 18.36
C SER A 129 6.67 0.55 16.92
N ILE A 130 5.39 0.37 16.63
CA ILE A 130 4.79 0.67 15.34
C ILE A 130 3.58 1.58 15.53
N ALA A 131 3.68 2.80 15.00
CA ALA A 131 2.59 3.76 15.05
C ALA A 131 1.58 3.51 13.92
N HIS A 132 0.29 3.45 14.25
CA HIS A 132 -0.81 3.23 13.31
C HIS A 132 -0.60 2.05 12.36
N PRO A 133 -0.24 0.83 12.86
CA PRO A 133 -0.06 -0.31 11.98
C PRO A 133 -1.38 -0.72 11.31
N GLU A 134 -1.25 -1.35 10.14
CA GLU A 134 -2.32 -2.14 9.56
C GLU A 134 -2.38 -3.50 10.28
N LEU A 135 -3.57 -3.93 10.66
CA LEU A 135 -3.83 -5.24 11.27
C LEU A 135 -4.76 -6.03 10.37
N GLU A 136 -4.36 -7.26 10.08
CA GLU A 136 -5.19 -8.25 9.39
C GLU A 136 -5.29 -9.51 10.28
N THR A 137 -6.48 -10.09 10.37
CA THR A 137 -6.59 -11.42 10.97
C THR A 137 -5.95 -12.46 10.06
N MET A 138 -5.55 -13.60 10.58
CA MET A 138 -4.96 -14.66 9.75
C MET A 138 -5.93 -15.15 8.66
N GLU A 139 -7.24 -15.17 8.96
CA GLU A 139 -8.28 -15.49 7.96
C GLU A 139 -8.32 -14.48 6.83
N GLN A 140 -8.25 -13.18 7.14
CA GLN A 140 -8.19 -12.10 6.14
C GLN A 140 -6.91 -12.18 5.30
N ALA A 141 -5.79 -12.48 5.94
CA ALA A 141 -4.51 -12.65 5.24
C ALA A 141 -4.50 -13.85 4.29
N LEU A 142 -5.11 -14.96 4.69
CA LEU A 142 -5.24 -16.17 3.87
C LEU A 142 -6.27 -16.02 2.73
N SER A 143 -7.37 -15.29 2.96
CA SER A 143 -8.40 -15.04 1.93
C SER A 143 -7.97 -14.02 0.89
N ARG A 144 -7.00 -13.16 1.23
CA ARG A 144 -6.36 -12.30 0.26
C ARG A 144 -5.58 -13.19 -0.70
N LYS A 145 -6.11 -13.40 -1.94
CA LYS A 145 -5.33 -14.00 -3.03
C LYS A 145 -3.97 -13.32 -3.03
N ALA A 146 -2.91 -14.09 -3.18
CA ALA A 146 -1.54 -13.62 -3.28
C ALA A 146 -1.43 -12.57 -4.41
N GLU A 147 -1.91 -11.37 -4.10
CA GLU A 147 -1.58 -10.18 -4.88
C GLU A 147 -0.09 -10.00 -4.73
N SER A 148 0.56 -9.68 -5.82
CA SER A 148 2.01 -9.52 -5.93
C SER A 148 2.60 -9.01 -4.62
N GLY A 149 3.65 -9.66 -4.15
CA GLY A 149 4.25 -9.34 -2.85
C GLY A 149 4.80 -7.93 -2.70
N MET A 150 4.87 -7.16 -3.79
CA MET A 150 5.33 -5.79 -3.79
C MET A 150 4.17 -4.81 -3.97
N GLN A 151 3.94 -3.97 -2.97
CA GLN A 151 2.95 -2.91 -3.02
C GLN A 151 3.60 -1.58 -3.36
N GLY A 152 3.09 -0.92 -4.40
CA GLY A 152 3.49 0.44 -4.77
C GLY A 152 3.07 1.48 -3.72
N ILE A 153 3.97 2.39 -3.40
CA ILE A 153 3.70 3.59 -2.58
C ILE A 153 3.68 4.80 -3.50
N TYR A 154 2.56 5.50 -3.48
CA TYR A 154 2.29 6.60 -4.40
C TYR A 154 2.59 7.96 -3.78
N PRO A 155 3.07 8.92 -4.57
CA PRO A 155 3.15 10.30 -4.14
C PRO A 155 1.77 10.79 -3.67
N SER A 156 1.73 11.54 -2.59
CA SER A 156 0.49 12.07 -2.03
C SER A 156 0.79 13.35 -1.25
N THR A 157 -0.23 14.19 -1.08
CA THR A 157 -0.18 15.35 -0.19
C THR A 157 -0.78 15.00 1.17
N GLU A 158 -0.50 15.82 2.17
CA GLU A 158 -1.07 15.63 3.52
C GLU A 158 -2.61 15.58 3.47
N LYS A 159 -3.24 16.45 2.68
CA LYS A 159 -4.70 16.50 2.54
C LYS A 159 -5.27 15.23 1.93
N LEU A 160 -4.63 14.71 0.88
CA LEU A 160 -5.02 13.43 0.27
C LEU A 160 -4.76 12.25 1.20
N GLY A 161 -3.64 12.25 1.91
CA GLY A 161 -3.30 11.23 2.90
C GLY A 161 -4.36 11.10 4.00
N ASN A 162 -4.91 12.23 4.46
CA ASN A 162 -5.98 12.26 5.46
C ASN A 162 -7.33 11.73 4.93
N VAL A 163 -7.58 11.82 3.62
CA VAL A 163 -8.87 11.42 3.00
C VAL A 163 -8.83 9.99 2.43
N LEU A 164 -7.73 9.64 1.77
CA LEU A 164 -7.61 8.36 1.06
C LEU A 164 -6.65 7.39 1.74
N GLY A 165 -5.55 7.89 2.31
CA GLY A 165 -4.46 7.06 2.80
C GLY A 165 -3.79 6.23 1.67
N ALA A 166 -2.73 5.51 2.01
CA ALA A 166 -2.00 4.67 1.04
C ALA A 166 -2.87 3.51 0.51
N LYS A 167 -3.66 2.89 1.40
CA LYS A 167 -4.56 1.78 1.02
C LYS A 167 -5.70 2.25 0.10
N GLY A 168 -6.26 3.43 0.37
CA GLY A 168 -7.31 4.01 -0.47
C GLY A 168 -6.81 4.34 -1.87
N MET A 169 -5.61 4.92 -1.99
CA MET A 169 -4.98 5.20 -3.29
C MET A 169 -4.73 3.91 -4.08
N TYR A 170 -4.16 2.90 -3.46
CA TYR A 170 -3.94 1.58 -4.07
C TYR A 170 -5.26 0.97 -4.58
N GLN A 171 -6.32 0.98 -3.76
CA GLN A 171 -7.62 0.44 -4.16
C GLN A 171 -8.25 1.18 -5.34
N ILE A 172 -8.10 2.50 -5.40
CA ILE A 172 -8.56 3.31 -6.53
C ILE A 172 -7.83 2.92 -7.82
N ILE A 173 -6.53 2.71 -7.75
CA ILE A 173 -5.72 2.28 -8.90
C ILE A 173 -6.12 0.86 -9.35
N CYS A 174 -6.39 -0.06 -8.43
CA CYS A 174 -6.96 -1.37 -8.77
C CYS A 174 -8.28 -1.24 -9.52
N ASN A 175 -9.18 -0.36 -9.03
CA ASN A 175 -10.48 -0.14 -9.66
C ASN A 175 -10.33 0.50 -11.05
N ALA A 176 -9.45 1.50 -11.19
CA ALA A 176 -9.14 2.14 -12.48
C ALA A 176 -8.57 1.13 -13.48
N TRP A 177 -7.60 0.31 -13.07
CA TRP A 177 -7.04 -0.76 -13.89
C TRP A 177 -8.11 -1.72 -14.42
N THR A 178 -9.05 -2.12 -13.56
CA THR A 178 -10.13 -3.05 -13.94
C THR A 178 -11.01 -2.50 -15.07
N LEU A 179 -11.16 -1.18 -15.16
CA LEU A 179 -11.97 -0.52 -16.21
C LEU A 179 -11.25 -0.44 -17.57
N VAL A 180 -9.92 -0.45 -17.59
CA VAL A 180 -9.16 -0.18 -18.83
C VAL A 180 -8.29 -1.34 -19.30
N LYS A 181 -8.02 -2.35 -18.48
CA LYS A 181 -7.05 -3.44 -18.75
C LYS A 181 -7.17 -4.12 -20.12
N ASP A 182 -8.39 -4.19 -20.64
CA ASP A 182 -8.67 -4.86 -21.94
C ASP A 182 -8.79 -3.86 -23.11
N ARG A 183 -8.50 -2.58 -22.87
CA ARG A 183 -8.67 -1.50 -23.84
C ARG A 183 -7.38 -0.69 -24.08
N ILE A 184 -6.28 -1.07 -23.46
CA ILE A 184 -4.98 -0.43 -23.66
C ILE A 184 -4.38 -0.94 -24.96
N ALA A 185 -4.32 -0.07 -25.96
CA ALA A 185 -3.61 -0.32 -27.20
C ALA A 185 -2.12 -0.01 -27.03
N ASP A 186 -1.26 -0.81 -27.66
CA ASP A 186 0.17 -0.53 -27.68
C ASP A 186 0.49 0.40 -28.85
N PRO A 187 1.05 1.61 -28.62
CA PRO A 187 1.39 2.53 -29.69
C PRO A 187 2.63 2.06 -30.50
N LEU A 188 3.47 1.19 -29.90
CA LEU A 188 4.69 0.72 -30.57
C LEU A 188 4.42 -0.54 -31.41
N PRO A 189 4.87 -0.54 -32.68
CA PRO A 189 4.83 -1.75 -33.52
C PRO A 189 5.59 -2.92 -32.87
N GLU A 190 5.12 -4.12 -33.09
CA GLU A 190 5.74 -5.34 -32.56
C GLU A 190 7.22 -5.48 -32.92
N ALA A 191 7.59 -5.11 -34.15
CA ALA A 191 8.99 -5.12 -34.60
C ALA A 191 9.90 -4.20 -33.75
N VAL A 192 9.39 -3.05 -33.32
CA VAL A 192 10.13 -2.13 -32.41
C VAL A 192 10.25 -2.77 -31.02
N ARG A 193 9.17 -3.29 -30.49
CA ARG A 193 9.18 -3.94 -29.16
C ARG A 193 10.16 -5.11 -29.12
N THR A 194 10.13 -5.97 -30.13
CA THR A 194 11.06 -7.11 -30.25
C THR A 194 12.52 -6.65 -30.35
N ARG A 195 12.78 -5.64 -31.20
CA ARG A 195 14.14 -5.11 -31.38
C ARG A 195 14.77 -4.58 -30.10
N TYR A 196 13.98 -3.94 -29.24
CA TYR A 196 14.47 -3.31 -28.00
C TYR A 196 14.13 -4.11 -26.72
N GLY A 197 13.59 -5.31 -26.86
CA GLY A 197 13.23 -6.17 -25.72
C GLY A 197 12.15 -5.56 -24.81
N LEU A 198 11.20 -4.82 -25.41
CA LEU A 198 10.16 -4.13 -24.66
C LEU A 198 8.91 -5.02 -24.48
N ILE A 199 8.39 -5.05 -23.27
CA ILE A 199 7.09 -5.67 -23.02
C ILE A 199 5.94 -4.80 -23.55
N ALA A 200 4.75 -5.35 -23.67
CA ALA A 200 3.58 -4.60 -24.10
C ALA A 200 3.24 -3.48 -23.09
N LEU A 201 2.70 -2.36 -23.59
CA LEU A 201 2.33 -1.21 -22.75
C LEU A 201 1.36 -1.61 -21.63
N ARG A 202 0.37 -2.44 -21.94
CA ARG A 202 -0.57 -3.00 -20.97
C ARG A 202 0.15 -3.70 -19.81
N ASP A 203 1.12 -4.55 -20.13
CA ASP A 203 1.88 -5.32 -19.14
C ASP A 203 2.83 -4.42 -18.34
N ALA A 204 3.36 -3.38 -18.97
CA ALA A 204 4.16 -2.37 -18.30
C ALA A 204 3.34 -1.57 -17.28
N ILE A 205 2.16 -1.07 -17.66
CA ILE A 205 1.25 -0.37 -16.76
C ILE A 205 0.80 -1.30 -15.63
N TYR A 206 0.50 -2.56 -15.91
CA TYR A 206 0.17 -3.53 -14.87
C TYR A 206 1.32 -3.71 -13.87
N ASN A 207 2.51 -4.04 -14.36
CA ASN A 207 3.64 -4.37 -13.52
C ASN A 207 4.28 -3.15 -12.82
N ILE A 208 4.03 -1.91 -13.28
CA ILE A 208 4.45 -0.73 -12.53
C ILE A 208 3.57 -0.51 -11.29
N HIS A 209 2.30 -0.90 -11.31
CA HIS A 209 1.38 -0.78 -10.19
C HIS A 209 1.32 -2.05 -9.33
N PHE A 210 1.40 -3.22 -9.95
CA PHE A 210 1.18 -4.54 -9.36
C PHE A 210 2.31 -5.52 -9.75
N PRO A 211 3.58 -5.22 -9.43
CA PRO A 211 4.70 -6.01 -9.91
C PRO A 211 4.66 -7.43 -9.35
N GLN A 212 4.73 -8.42 -10.23
CA GLN A 212 4.73 -9.83 -9.85
C GLN A 212 6.11 -10.30 -9.38
N SER A 213 7.17 -9.58 -9.78
CA SER A 213 8.55 -9.83 -9.39
C SER A 213 9.39 -8.56 -9.58
N GLN A 214 10.61 -8.55 -9.02
CA GLN A 214 11.60 -7.50 -9.26
C GLN A 214 11.95 -7.37 -10.75
N GLU A 215 12.00 -8.49 -11.47
CA GLU A 215 12.29 -8.50 -12.90
C GLU A 215 11.14 -7.89 -13.69
N ALA A 216 9.89 -8.28 -13.42
CA ALA A 216 8.71 -7.69 -14.05
C ALA A 216 8.62 -6.18 -13.82
N LEU A 217 9.00 -5.71 -12.61
CA LEU A 217 9.07 -4.29 -12.30
C LEU A 217 10.15 -3.58 -13.14
N ARG A 218 11.34 -4.16 -13.27
CA ARG A 218 12.41 -3.58 -14.09
C ARG A 218 12.01 -3.47 -15.56
N GLN A 219 11.40 -4.50 -16.11
CA GLN A 219 10.89 -4.50 -17.48
C GLN A 219 9.81 -3.44 -17.70
N ALA A 220 8.90 -3.28 -16.74
CA ALA A 220 7.88 -2.23 -16.77
C ALA A 220 8.51 -0.82 -16.73
N GLN A 221 9.45 -0.60 -15.82
CA GLN A 221 10.18 0.68 -15.73
C GLN A 221 10.98 0.99 -16.99
N TYR A 222 11.60 -0.03 -17.59
CA TYR A 222 12.34 0.12 -18.84
C TYR A 222 11.40 0.52 -19.99
N ARG A 223 10.27 -0.19 -20.13
CA ARG A 223 9.25 0.14 -21.14
C ARG A 223 8.71 1.55 -20.98
N LEU A 224 8.29 1.96 -19.78
CA LEU A 224 7.69 3.27 -19.53
C LEU A 224 8.68 4.45 -19.58
N LYS A 225 9.97 4.18 -19.59
CA LYS A 225 11.02 5.19 -19.89
C LYS A 225 11.29 5.33 -21.38
N PHE A 226 10.96 4.30 -22.17
CA PHE A 226 11.15 4.30 -23.61
C PHE A 226 10.03 5.10 -24.30
N ASP A 227 8.80 5.03 -23.78
CA ASP A 227 7.65 5.81 -24.25
C ASP A 227 7.79 7.29 -23.92
#